data_fac1d94c1c070a47efa06cbef6ee1cba
#
_entry.id   fac1d94c1c070a47efa06cbef6ee1cba
#
_cell.length_a   1.000
_cell.length_b   1.000
_cell.length_c   1.000
_cell.angle_alpha   90.00
_cell.angle_beta   90.00
_cell.angle_gamma   90.00
#
_symmetry.space_group_name_H-M   'P 1'
#
loop_
_entity.id
_entity.type
_entity.pdbx_description
1 polymer ?
#
loop_
_entity_poly.entity_id
_entity_poly.type
_entity_poly.pdbx_seq_one_letter_code
_entity_poly.pdbx_strand_id
1 'polypeptide(L)'
;MPLKDVKYKYNQTILKVYGYGDNKKIKVIRMNCLRTAGIEDDKEYRAPKGSINDFKLDENIQRAKNAIFEYAFCNPWDWFFTGTLDPKKYDRTDLERFHKDLTQWFRNYGKKYGTKIAFLLIPELHEDGKSWHMHGFLYGVPKEHLKQFVVGDVMGKELAEKVKKGDEVYNW
;
A
#
# COMPACT_ATOMS: atom_id res chain seq x y z
N MET A 1 17.02 -31.66 -4.02
CA MET A 1 16.10 -31.90 -5.14
C MET A 1 14.81 -32.47 -4.56
N PRO A 2 13.61 -31.95 -4.85
CA PRO A 2 12.39 -32.56 -4.36
C PRO A 2 12.18 -33.95 -5.01
N LEU A 3 11.77 -34.89 -4.20
CA LEU A 3 11.42 -36.25 -4.67
C LEU A 3 10.15 -36.16 -5.54
N LYS A 4 10.25 -36.51 -6.81
CA LYS A 4 9.11 -36.34 -7.75
C LYS A 4 8.12 -37.54 -7.69
N ASP A 5 8.61 -38.70 -7.33
CA ASP A 5 7.86 -39.95 -7.46
C ASP A 5 7.23 -40.43 -6.15
N VAL A 6 7.36 -39.67 -5.09
CA VAL A 6 6.86 -40.06 -3.76
C VAL A 6 6.10 -38.89 -3.14
N LYS A 7 4.87 -39.15 -2.69
CA LYS A 7 4.11 -38.17 -1.91
C LYS A 7 4.67 -38.11 -0.49
N TYR A 8 5.12 -36.92 -0.09
CA TYR A 8 5.69 -36.70 1.23
C TYR A 8 5.13 -35.43 1.91
N LYS A 9 5.17 -35.45 3.22
CA LYS A 9 4.81 -34.30 4.03
C LYS A 9 6.08 -33.62 4.51
N TYR A 10 6.08 -32.28 4.48
CA TYR A 10 7.20 -31.48 4.95
C TYR A 10 6.74 -30.29 5.76
N ASN A 11 7.58 -29.84 6.68
CA ASN A 11 7.40 -28.59 7.37
C ASN A 11 8.32 -27.53 6.75
N GLN A 12 7.86 -26.27 6.72
CA GLN A 12 8.60 -25.19 6.13
C GLN A 12 8.72 -24.01 7.11
N THR A 13 9.93 -23.49 7.23
CA THR A 13 10.18 -22.20 7.84
C THR A 13 10.63 -21.24 6.74
N ILE A 14 9.92 -20.13 6.60
CA ILE A 14 10.25 -19.07 5.63
C ILE A 14 10.93 -17.95 6.39
N LEU A 15 12.13 -17.61 5.96
CA LEU A 15 12.86 -16.42 6.42
C LEU A 15 12.69 -15.32 5.38
N LYS A 16 12.14 -14.18 5.78
CA LYS A 16 12.08 -12.97 4.95
C LYS A 16 12.93 -11.90 5.59
N VAL A 17 13.90 -11.39 4.84
CA VAL A 17 14.70 -10.23 5.23
C VAL A 17 14.24 -9.06 4.37
N TYR A 18 13.80 -7.98 4.99
CA TYR A 18 13.36 -6.79 4.28
C TYR A 18 13.68 -5.52 5.07
N GLY A 19 13.68 -4.40 4.35
CA GLY A 19 14.02 -3.09 4.84
C GLY A 19 14.82 -2.30 3.81
N TYR A 20 15.11 -1.04 4.16
CA TYR A 20 15.89 -0.14 3.35
C TYR A 20 17.10 0.37 4.16
N GLY A 21 18.27 0.43 3.53
CA GLY A 21 19.49 0.88 4.18
C GLY A 21 19.84 0.01 5.39
N ASP A 22 20.07 0.65 6.53
CA ASP A 22 20.42 -0.02 7.79
C ASP A 22 19.20 -0.52 8.56
N ASN A 23 17.99 -0.11 8.15
CA ASN A 23 16.72 -0.55 8.71
C ASN A 23 16.29 -1.91 8.17
N LYS A 24 16.93 -2.98 8.64
CA LYS A 24 16.59 -4.35 8.24
C LYS A 24 15.80 -5.05 9.33
N LYS A 25 14.75 -5.79 8.91
CA LYS A 25 13.96 -6.67 9.79
C LYS A 25 13.94 -8.08 9.23
N ILE A 26 13.89 -9.04 10.12
CA ILE A 26 13.77 -10.45 9.78
C ILE A 26 12.41 -10.93 10.26
N LYS A 27 11.60 -11.44 9.34
CA LYS A 27 10.34 -12.13 9.65
C LYS A 27 10.55 -13.62 9.50
N VAL A 28 10.34 -14.36 10.58
CA VAL A 28 10.38 -15.82 10.58
C VAL A 28 8.94 -16.32 10.58
N ILE A 29 8.55 -17.04 9.54
CA ILE A 29 7.23 -17.65 9.42
C ILE A 29 7.41 -19.17 9.56
N ARG A 30 6.95 -19.70 10.68
CA ARG A 30 6.89 -21.16 10.90
C ARG A 30 5.51 -21.65 10.50
N MET A 31 5.48 -22.68 9.68
CA MET A 31 4.21 -23.30 9.28
C MET A 31 3.70 -24.18 10.42
N ASN A 32 2.43 -24.02 10.78
CA ASN A 32 1.80 -24.84 11.83
C ASN A 32 1.28 -26.17 11.29
N CYS A 33 1.26 -26.36 9.98
CA CYS A 33 0.79 -27.59 9.34
C CYS A 33 1.83 -28.12 8.37
N LEU A 34 1.82 -29.44 8.22
CA LEU A 34 2.63 -30.10 7.20
C LEU A 34 2.02 -29.87 5.82
N ARG A 35 2.85 -29.46 4.89
CA ARG A 35 2.50 -29.41 3.48
C ARG A 35 2.79 -30.73 2.82
N THR A 36 2.02 -31.07 1.81
CA THR A 36 2.24 -32.24 0.98
C THR A 36 2.87 -31.82 -0.34
N ALA A 37 3.87 -32.58 -0.78
CA ALA A 37 4.49 -32.42 -2.09
C ALA A 37 4.91 -33.79 -2.62
N GLY A 38 5.38 -33.86 -3.84
CA GLY A 38 5.87 -35.07 -4.52
C GLY A 38 5.03 -35.39 -5.73
N ILE A 39 4.13 -36.33 -5.64
CA ILE A 39 3.25 -36.69 -6.75
C ILE A 39 2.43 -35.48 -7.14
N GLU A 40 2.39 -35.11 -8.44
CA GLU A 40 1.50 -34.06 -8.93
C GLU A 40 0.07 -34.42 -8.53
N ASP A 41 -0.52 -33.63 -7.66
CA ASP A 41 -1.93 -33.77 -7.36
C ASP A 41 -2.69 -33.59 -8.68
N ASP A 42 -3.60 -34.51 -8.99
CA ASP A 42 -4.59 -34.31 -10.04
C ASP A 42 -5.13 -32.89 -9.86
N LYS A 43 -5.05 -32.08 -10.92
CA LYS A 43 -5.38 -30.65 -10.86
C LYS A 43 -6.77 -30.51 -10.26
N GLU A 44 -6.81 -30.39 -8.93
CA GLU A 44 -8.05 -30.09 -8.23
C GLU A 44 -8.75 -28.96 -8.94
N TYR A 45 -10.05 -29.10 -9.11
CA TYR A 45 -10.92 -28.13 -9.74
C TYR A 45 -10.56 -26.72 -9.28
N ARG A 46 -9.96 -25.96 -10.15
CA ARG A 46 -9.72 -24.54 -9.94
C ARG A 46 -11.00 -23.80 -10.23
N ALA A 47 -11.55 -23.15 -9.23
CA ALA A 47 -12.69 -22.28 -9.42
C ALA A 47 -12.45 -21.30 -10.58
N PRO A 48 -13.45 -21.00 -11.40
CA PRO A 48 -13.31 -20.05 -12.49
C PRO A 48 -12.73 -18.71 -12.01
N LYS A 49 -11.96 -18.04 -12.89
CA LYS A 49 -11.40 -16.72 -12.58
C LYS A 49 -12.54 -15.75 -12.29
N GLY A 50 -12.49 -15.08 -11.13
CA GLY A 50 -13.52 -14.16 -10.67
C GLY A 50 -14.61 -14.77 -9.80
N SER A 51 -14.58 -16.10 -9.53
CA SER A 51 -15.48 -16.69 -8.55
C SER A 51 -15.13 -16.22 -7.13
N ILE A 52 -16.15 -15.91 -6.35
CA ILE A 52 -16.01 -15.56 -4.93
C ILE A 52 -15.81 -16.86 -4.15
N ASN A 53 -14.77 -16.91 -3.34
CA ASN A 53 -14.52 -17.98 -2.39
C ASN A 53 -14.29 -17.34 -1.01
N ASP A 54 -15.32 -17.37 -0.18
CA ASP A 54 -15.30 -16.71 1.13
C ASP A 54 -14.20 -17.27 2.05
N PHE A 55 -13.88 -18.57 1.93
CA PHE A 55 -12.78 -19.18 2.70
C PHE A 55 -11.39 -18.66 2.33
N LYS A 56 -11.25 -18.10 1.12
CA LYS A 56 -9.98 -17.49 0.65
C LYS A 56 -9.94 -15.98 0.80
N LEU A 57 -11.04 -15.35 1.15
CA LEU A 57 -11.12 -13.90 1.27
C LEU A 57 -10.14 -13.39 2.34
N ASP A 58 -10.16 -13.98 3.51
CA ASP A 58 -9.27 -13.59 4.61
C ASP A 58 -7.80 -13.81 4.27
N GLU A 59 -7.47 -14.91 3.59
CA GLU A 59 -6.10 -15.13 3.10
C GLU A 59 -5.67 -14.08 2.09
N ASN A 60 -6.55 -13.69 1.17
CA ASN A 60 -6.27 -12.67 0.17
C ASN A 60 -6.10 -11.28 0.81
N ILE A 61 -6.95 -10.93 1.77
CA ILE A 61 -6.82 -9.70 2.55
C ILE A 61 -5.48 -9.69 3.29
N GLN A 62 -5.11 -10.78 3.95
CA GLN A 62 -3.84 -10.88 4.66
C GLN A 62 -2.64 -10.80 3.72
N ARG A 63 -2.72 -11.38 2.52
CA ARG A 63 -1.68 -11.25 1.49
C ARG A 63 -1.53 -9.81 1.02
N ALA A 64 -2.65 -9.12 0.77
CA ALA A 64 -2.64 -7.71 0.39
C ALA A 64 -2.02 -6.82 1.48
N LYS A 65 -2.43 -7.00 2.74
CA LYS A 65 -1.85 -6.28 3.89
C LYS A 65 -0.34 -6.50 4.01
N ASN A 66 0.11 -7.76 3.86
CA ASN A 66 1.53 -8.08 3.91
C ASN A 66 2.30 -7.43 2.74
N ALA A 67 1.75 -7.44 1.53
CA ALA A 67 2.38 -6.80 0.37
C ALA A 67 2.51 -5.28 0.56
N ILE A 68 1.45 -4.61 1.01
CA ILE A 68 1.46 -3.18 1.32
C ILE A 68 2.54 -2.87 2.37
N PHE A 69 2.57 -3.65 3.45
CA PHE A 69 3.57 -3.49 4.51
C PHE A 69 5.00 -3.68 3.97
N GLU A 70 5.24 -4.71 3.16
CA GLU A 70 6.55 -4.98 2.57
C GLU A 70 6.96 -3.84 1.63
N TYR A 71 6.06 -3.32 0.79
CA TYR A 71 6.33 -2.16 -0.07
C TYR A 71 6.62 -0.89 0.74
N ALA A 72 5.83 -0.62 1.77
CA ALA A 72 6.02 0.54 2.63
C ALA A 72 7.37 0.48 3.36
N PHE A 73 7.76 -0.70 3.84
CA PHE A 73 8.97 -0.88 4.63
C PHE A 73 10.25 -0.98 3.81
N CYS A 74 10.19 -1.46 2.57
CA CYS A 74 11.37 -1.73 1.74
C CYS A 74 11.78 -0.59 0.82
N ASN A 75 11.09 0.56 0.85
CA ASN A 75 11.38 1.68 -0.02
C ASN A 75 11.68 2.96 0.77
N PRO A 76 12.51 3.87 0.21
CA PRO A 76 12.88 5.13 0.84
C PRO A 76 11.78 6.18 0.58
N TRP A 77 10.76 6.21 1.41
CA TRP A 77 9.70 7.20 1.30
C TRP A 77 10.11 8.52 1.97
N ASP A 78 9.80 9.64 1.31
CA ASP A 78 10.05 10.99 1.85
C ASP A 78 8.86 11.49 2.64
N TRP A 79 7.62 11.13 2.20
CA TRP A 79 6.39 11.72 2.72
C TRP A 79 5.32 10.67 2.97
N PHE A 80 4.59 10.86 4.07
CA PHE A 80 3.26 10.28 4.20
C PHE A 80 2.26 11.24 3.54
N PHE A 81 1.42 10.73 2.67
CA PHE A 81 0.50 11.50 1.84
C PHE A 81 -0.96 11.20 2.17
N THR A 82 -1.76 12.26 2.21
CA THR A 82 -3.22 12.18 2.23
C THR A 82 -3.77 13.01 1.08
N GLY A 83 -4.36 12.36 0.10
CA GLY A 83 -4.99 12.99 -1.05
C GLY A 83 -6.49 13.08 -0.87
N THR A 84 -7.01 14.30 -0.86
CA THR A 84 -8.44 14.58 -0.84
C THR A 84 -8.77 15.51 -1.99
N LEU A 85 -9.73 15.13 -2.83
CA LEU A 85 -10.17 15.99 -3.92
C LEU A 85 -11.16 17.06 -3.43
N ASP A 86 -11.13 18.25 -4.05
CA ASP A 86 -12.12 19.28 -3.84
C ASP A 86 -13.49 18.83 -4.40
N PRO A 87 -14.53 18.63 -3.56
CA PRO A 87 -15.84 18.15 -4.02
C PRO A 87 -16.55 19.10 -4.97
N LYS A 88 -16.13 20.37 -5.04
CA LYS A 88 -16.69 21.34 -5.97
C LYS A 88 -16.18 21.17 -7.40
N LYS A 89 -15.03 20.51 -7.56
CA LYS A 89 -14.35 20.36 -8.86
C LYS A 89 -14.33 18.91 -9.36
N TYR A 90 -14.40 17.95 -8.44
CA TYR A 90 -14.18 16.54 -8.75
C TYR A 90 -15.23 15.65 -8.09
N ASP A 91 -15.65 14.61 -8.81
CA ASP A 91 -16.42 13.53 -8.24
C ASP A 91 -15.51 12.64 -7.39
N ARG A 92 -15.76 12.61 -6.08
CA ARG A 92 -14.98 11.79 -5.12
C ARG A 92 -15.53 10.38 -4.96
N THR A 93 -16.65 10.05 -5.60
CA THR A 93 -17.28 8.74 -5.49
C THR A 93 -16.72 7.75 -6.53
N ASP A 94 -16.15 8.26 -7.62
CA ASP A 94 -15.50 7.45 -8.66
C ASP A 94 -14.02 7.21 -8.31
N LEU A 95 -13.75 6.08 -7.66
CA LEU A 95 -12.39 5.69 -7.26
C LEU A 95 -11.45 5.49 -8.46
N GLU A 96 -11.94 4.91 -9.54
CA GLU A 96 -11.11 4.62 -10.71
C GLU A 96 -10.65 5.91 -11.38
N ARG A 97 -11.56 6.85 -11.56
CA ARG A 97 -11.25 8.18 -12.08
C ARG A 97 -10.31 8.94 -11.15
N PHE A 98 -10.58 8.93 -9.85
CA PHE A 98 -9.71 9.57 -8.86
C PHE A 98 -8.27 9.03 -8.95
N HIS A 99 -8.11 7.71 -8.95
CA HIS A 99 -6.79 7.09 -9.08
C HIS A 99 -6.09 7.47 -10.39
N LYS A 100 -6.82 7.46 -11.50
CA LYS A 100 -6.29 7.84 -12.83
C LYS A 100 -5.84 9.29 -12.86
N ASP A 101 -6.67 10.21 -12.39
CA ASP A 101 -6.37 11.65 -12.41
C ASP A 101 -5.19 11.98 -11.50
N LEU A 102 -5.13 11.40 -10.29
CA LEU A 102 -4.03 11.60 -9.35
C LEU A 102 -2.71 11.04 -9.90
N THR A 103 -2.72 9.84 -10.46
CA THR A 103 -1.51 9.25 -11.05
C THR A 103 -1.04 10.00 -12.28
N GLN A 104 -1.95 10.53 -13.08
CA GLN A 104 -1.61 11.38 -14.20
C GLN A 104 -1.01 12.72 -13.74
N TRP A 105 -1.53 13.28 -12.66
CA TRP A 105 -0.99 14.49 -12.07
C TRP A 105 0.45 14.28 -11.56
N PHE A 106 0.76 13.17 -10.88
CA PHE A 106 2.13 12.84 -10.48
C PHE A 106 3.08 12.72 -11.68
N ARG A 107 2.63 12.11 -12.77
CA ARG A 107 3.43 12.00 -14.00
C ARG A 107 3.71 13.38 -14.62
N ASN A 108 2.69 14.23 -14.68
CA ASN A 108 2.82 15.60 -15.24
C ASN A 108 3.74 16.43 -14.38
N TYR A 109 3.60 16.33 -13.06
CA TYR A 109 4.48 16.99 -12.11
C TYR A 109 5.95 16.54 -12.30
N GLY A 110 6.18 15.25 -12.35
CA GLY A 110 7.52 14.71 -12.57
C GLY A 110 8.16 15.19 -13.87
N LYS A 111 7.37 15.26 -14.97
CA LYS A 111 7.84 15.82 -16.24
C LYS A 111 8.16 17.30 -16.13
N LYS A 112 7.32 18.08 -15.47
CA LYS A 112 7.49 19.53 -15.33
C LYS A 112 8.75 19.90 -14.55
N TYR A 113 9.05 19.15 -13.49
CA TYR A 113 10.15 19.47 -12.58
C TYR A 113 11.38 18.55 -12.73
N GLY A 114 11.37 17.67 -13.73
CA GLY A 114 12.51 16.77 -13.98
C GLY A 114 12.75 15.74 -12.86
N THR A 115 11.73 15.42 -12.06
CA THR A 115 11.81 14.46 -10.96
C THR A 115 10.98 13.21 -11.23
N LYS A 116 11.36 12.09 -10.62
CA LYS A 116 10.60 10.84 -10.69
C LYS A 116 9.83 10.66 -9.39
N ILE A 117 8.50 10.78 -9.46
CA ILE A 117 7.64 10.50 -8.34
C ILE A 117 7.36 8.99 -8.29
N ALA A 118 7.71 8.36 -7.17
CA ALA A 118 7.21 7.04 -6.83
C ALA A 118 6.15 7.17 -5.73
N PHE A 119 5.17 6.28 -5.76
CA PHE A 119 4.05 6.32 -4.81
C PHE A 119 3.53 4.93 -4.47
N LEU A 120 3.02 4.80 -3.26
CA LEU A 120 2.20 3.70 -2.79
C LEU A 120 0.91 4.31 -2.27
N LEU A 121 -0.21 4.11 -2.96
CA LEU A 121 -1.51 4.70 -2.62
C LEU A 121 -2.49 3.62 -2.19
N ILE A 122 -3.21 3.90 -1.13
CA ILE A 122 -4.22 3.03 -0.55
C ILE A 122 -5.51 3.84 -0.47
N PRO A 123 -6.57 3.44 -1.18
CA PRO A 123 -7.86 4.10 -1.08
C PRO A 123 -8.52 3.78 0.26
N GLU A 124 -9.10 4.79 0.87
CA GLU A 124 -9.92 4.68 2.06
C GLU A 124 -11.27 5.36 1.82
N LEU A 125 -12.34 4.68 2.22
CA LEU A 125 -13.69 5.22 2.13
C LEU A 125 -13.92 6.20 3.27
N HIS A 126 -14.42 7.38 2.95
CA HIS A 126 -14.76 8.41 3.94
C HIS A 126 -15.92 7.96 4.82
N GLU A 127 -16.14 8.61 5.96
CA GLU A 127 -17.23 8.36 6.90
C GLU A 127 -18.62 8.47 6.26
N ASP A 128 -18.76 9.21 5.17
CA ASP A 128 -20.01 9.32 4.39
C ASP A 128 -20.37 8.03 3.63
N GLY A 129 -19.47 7.03 3.62
CA GLY A 129 -19.63 5.76 2.95
C GLY A 129 -19.67 5.84 1.42
N LYS A 130 -19.30 6.97 0.82
CA LYS A 130 -19.37 7.21 -0.63
C LYS A 130 -18.12 7.85 -1.21
N SER A 131 -17.50 8.78 -0.50
CA SER A 131 -16.34 9.52 -0.96
C SER A 131 -15.04 8.80 -0.63
N TRP A 132 -14.03 8.96 -1.48
CA TRP A 132 -12.73 8.33 -1.32
C TRP A 132 -11.64 9.33 -0.93
N HIS A 133 -10.73 8.88 -0.08
CA HIS A 133 -9.40 9.46 0.14
C HIS A 133 -8.34 8.52 -0.41
N MET A 134 -7.16 9.08 -0.68
CA MET A 134 -5.95 8.29 -0.94
C MET A 134 -4.96 8.55 0.18
N HIS A 135 -4.59 7.52 0.92
CA HIS A 135 -3.48 7.55 1.86
C HIS A 135 -2.31 6.80 1.30
N GLY A 136 -1.10 7.13 1.75
CA GLY A 136 0.07 6.37 1.32
C GLY A 136 1.38 7.08 1.51
N PHE A 137 2.32 6.73 0.65
CA PHE A 137 3.67 7.23 0.71
C PHE A 137 4.09 7.79 -0.64
N LEU A 138 4.91 8.84 -0.61
CA LEU A 138 5.50 9.45 -1.79
C LEU A 138 7.02 9.52 -1.65
N TYR A 139 7.70 9.41 -2.78
CA TYR A 139 9.13 9.64 -2.93
C TYR A 139 9.38 10.57 -4.10
N GLY A 140 10.38 11.45 -3.96
CA GLY A 140 10.84 12.32 -5.04
C GLY A 140 10.09 13.65 -5.16
N VAL A 141 9.31 14.04 -4.15
CA VAL A 141 8.69 15.38 -4.08
C VAL A 141 9.63 16.31 -3.30
N PRO A 142 10.22 17.33 -3.93
CA PRO A 142 11.12 18.26 -3.26
C PRO A 142 10.39 19.07 -2.18
N LYS A 143 11.03 19.23 -1.01
CA LYS A 143 10.45 19.97 0.13
C LYS A 143 10.14 21.43 -0.20
N GLU A 144 10.96 22.04 -1.04
CA GLU A 144 10.80 23.42 -1.52
C GLU A 144 9.54 23.66 -2.36
N HIS A 145 8.91 22.58 -2.86
CA HIS A 145 7.65 22.67 -3.59
C HIS A 145 6.42 22.54 -2.67
N LEU A 146 6.65 22.34 -1.37
CA LEU A 146 5.61 22.17 -0.38
C LEU A 146 5.52 23.41 0.50
N LYS A 147 4.29 23.80 0.84
CA LYS A 147 4.06 24.85 1.83
C LYS A 147 3.86 24.23 3.20
N GLN A 148 4.74 24.54 4.16
CA GLN A 148 4.57 24.10 5.53
C GLN A 148 3.37 24.81 6.19
N PHE A 149 2.52 24.03 6.84
CA PHE A 149 1.47 24.56 7.70
C PHE A 149 2.05 24.99 9.04
N VAL A 150 1.55 26.11 9.53
CA VAL A 150 1.87 26.66 10.86
C VAL A 150 0.60 26.85 11.68
N VAL A 151 0.76 26.99 13.00
CA VAL A 151 -0.38 27.25 13.89
C VAL A 151 -1.11 28.53 13.44
N GLY A 152 -2.41 28.41 13.20
CA GLY A 152 -3.25 29.51 12.69
C GLY A 152 -3.63 29.40 11.21
N ASP A 153 -2.99 28.53 10.45
CA ASP A 153 -3.42 28.25 9.08
C ASP A 153 -4.79 27.55 9.05
N VAL A 154 -5.54 27.79 7.98
CA VAL A 154 -6.83 27.11 7.76
C VAL A 154 -6.57 25.68 7.30
N MET A 155 -6.91 24.72 8.15
CA MET A 155 -6.74 23.29 7.88
C MET A 155 -7.78 22.47 8.66
N GLY A 156 -7.93 21.20 8.32
CA GLY A 156 -8.80 20.26 9.07
C GLY A 156 -8.34 20.07 10.52
N LYS A 157 -9.28 19.73 11.41
CA LYS A 157 -9.00 19.57 12.87
C LYS A 157 -7.85 18.62 13.15
N GLU A 158 -7.81 17.49 12.47
CA GLU A 158 -6.75 16.47 12.65
C GLU A 158 -5.35 17.02 12.31
N LEU A 159 -5.23 17.73 11.18
CA LEU A 159 -3.96 18.35 10.80
C LEU A 159 -3.56 19.46 11.78
N ALA A 160 -4.52 20.26 12.24
CA ALA A 160 -4.27 21.29 13.25
C ALA A 160 -3.76 20.70 14.57
N GLU A 161 -4.25 19.52 14.98
CA GLU A 161 -3.74 18.83 16.16
C GLU A 161 -2.32 18.32 15.97
N LYS A 162 -1.99 17.77 14.80
CA LYS A 162 -0.62 17.35 14.46
C LYS A 162 0.36 18.52 14.52
N VAL A 163 0.01 19.64 13.89
CA VAL A 163 0.84 20.85 13.93
C VAL A 163 1.03 21.37 15.36
N LYS A 164 -0.01 21.36 16.19
CA LYS A 164 0.08 21.76 17.62
C LYS A 164 0.97 20.83 18.44
N LYS A 165 1.05 19.54 18.07
CA LYS A 165 1.95 18.57 18.69
C LYS A 165 3.40 18.68 18.22
N GLY A 166 3.67 19.54 17.25
CA GLY A 166 5.01 19.76 16.69
C GLY A 166 5.34 18.92 15.48
N ASP A 167 4.35 18.21 14.92
CA ASP A 167 4.56 17.45 13.67
C ASP A 167 4.73 18.42 12.49
N GLU A 168 5.66 18.09 11.60
CA GLU A 168 5.81 18.81 10.34
C GLU A 168 4.71 18.39 9.35
N VAL A 169 3.81 19.30 9.04
CA VAL A 169 2.70 19.09 8.09
C VAL A 169 2.86 20.04 6.92
N TYR A 170 2.71 19.52 5.73
CA TYR A 170 2.90 20.27 4.48
C TYR A 170 1.65 20.18 3.60
N ASN A 171 1.43 21.21 2.80
CA ASN A 171 0.48 21.24 1.71
C ASN A 171 1.22 21.32 0.37
N TRP A 172 0.68 20.63 -0.62
CA TRP A 172 1.28 20.54 -1.95
C TRP A 172 0.45 21.25 -3.01
#